data_c0c403cbd054509e5a57938ebe24668c
#
_entry.id   c0c403cbd054509e5a57938ebe24668c
#
_cell.length_a   1.000
_cell.length_b   1.000
_cell.length_c   1.000
_cell.angle_alpha   90.00
_cell.angle_beta   90.00
_cell.angle_gamma   90.00
#
_symmetry.space_group_name_H-M   'P 1'
#
loop_
_entity.id
_entity.type
_entity.pdbx_description
1 polymer ?
#
loop_
_entity_poly.entity_id
_entity_poly.type
_entity_poly.pdbx_seq_one_letter_code
_entity_poly.pdbx_strand_id
1 'polypeptide(L)'
;ATFSAFAEGVSLYSAFAVLYSFQLRNLLKGIGQQMKWSVRDESLHSKMGCQLFRHMCSQIPGLKKECEPHIFEAALTMHNAEMTYINKIFEMGDIEGMKKYDLVHFIKKRVGDKLAELGYTTKKYKQWDFTFYDPKCIENMSWFDHLTGGHTHTDFFAIRPTDYSKANEGEDFEDIW
;
A
#
# COMPACT_ATOMS: atom_id res chain seq x y z
N ALA A 1 -10.67 12.28 -6.50
CA ALA A 1 -10.81 10.82 -6.63
C ALA A 1 -9.47 10.16 -6.94
N THR A 2 -8.86 10.46 -8.09
CA THR A 2 -7.62 9.81 -8.55
C THR A 2 -6.45 9.99 -7.57
N PHE A 3 -6.27 11.17 -7.01
CA PHE A 3 -5.23 11.44 -6.03
C PHE A 3 -5.41 10.55 -4.79
N SER A 4 -6.55 10.62 -4.11
CA SER A 4 -6.78 9.84 -2.89
C SER A 4 -6.80 8.32 -3.13
N ALA A 5 -7.37 7.87 -4.26
CA ALA A 5 -7.42 6.45 -4.55
C ALA A 5 -6.03 5.87 -4.90
N PHE A 6 -5.27 6.56 -5.74
CA PHE A 6 -4.06 5.99 -6.33
C PHE A 6 -2.77 6.62 -5.83
N ALA A 7 -2.69 7.94 -5.61
CA ALA A 7 -1.49 8.53 -5.02
C ALA A 7 -1.37 8.15 -3.55
N GLU A 8 -2.41 8.32 -2.74
CA GLU A 8 -2.41 7.96 -1.31
C GLU A 8 -2.70 6.47 -1.09
N GLY A 9 -3.50 5.86 -1.96
CA GLY A 9 -3.97 4.48 -1.78
C GLY A 9 -3.10 3.39 -2.41
N VAL A 10 -2.20 3.71 -3.34
CA VAL A 10 -1.36 2.73 -4.07
C VAL A 10 0.09 3.15 -4.12
N SER A 11 0.37 4.42 -4.50
CA SER A 11 1.74 4.91 -4.60
C SER A 11 2.48 4.77 -3.27
N LEU A 12 3.75 4.46 -3.34
CA LEU A 12 4.63 4.23 -2.19
C LEU A 12 4.38 2.94 -1.38
N TYR A 13 3.32 2.18 -1.66
CA TYR A 13 3.05 0.97 -0.87
C TYR A 13 4.08 -0.13 -1.08
N SER A 14 4.69 -0.23 -2.26
CA SER A 14 5.83 -1.11 -2.45
C SER A 14 7.04 -0.64 -1.63
N ALA A 15 7.31 0.67 -1.55
CA ALA A 15 8.36 1.21 -0.70
C ALA A 15 8.08 0.97 0.80
N PHE A 16 6.84 1.19 1.23
CA PHE A 16 6.42 0.92 2.61
C PHE A 16 6.58 -0.56 2.97
N ALA A 17 6.21 -1.48 2.08
CA ALA A 17 6.39 -2.90 2.31
C ALA A 17 7.87 -3.26 2.45
N VAL A 18 8.74 -2.75 1.57
CA VAL A 18 10.18 -2.97 1.64
C VAL A 18 10.75 -2.45 2.96
N LEU A 19 10.46 -1.21 3.34
CA LEU A 19 10.97 -0.63 4.58
C LEU A 19 10.41 -1.33 5.83
N TYR A 20 9.14 -1.71 5.83
CA TYR A 20 8.54 -2.43 6.94
C TYR A 20 9.08 -3.86 7.06
N SER A 21 9.50 -4.50 5.97
CA SER A 21 10.09 -5.85 5.98
C SER A 21 11.35 -5.97 6.86
N PHE A 22 12.09 -4.88 7.04
CA PHE A 22 13.25 -4.87 7.94
C PHE A 22 12.85 -5.14 9.39
N GLN A 23 11.67 -4.67 9.81
CA GLN A 23 11.16 -4.93 11.17
C GLN A 23 10.91 -6.42 11.41
N LEU A 24 10.51 -7.20 10.39
CA LEU A 24 10.34 -8.66 10.51
C LEU A 24 11.63 -9.38 10.84
N ARG A 25 12.76 -8.81 10.43
CA ARG A 25 14.11 -9.29 10.71
C ARG A 25 14.75 -8.65 11.93
N ASN A 26 13.94 -7.97 12.76
CA ASN A 26 14.38 -7.25 13.95
C ASN A 26 15.34 -6.08 13.66
N LEU A 27 15.37 -5.60 12.42
CA LEU A 27 16.19 -4.48 11.96
C LEU A 27 15.34 -3.21 11.83
N LEU A 28 15.97 -2.04 11.98
CA LEU A 28 15.37 -0.72 11.71
C LEU A 28 13.97 -0.53 12.32
N LYS A 29 13.76 -0.97 13.55
CA LYS A 29 12.44 -0.96 14.23
C LYS A 29 11.76 0.41 14.22
N GLY A 30 12.52 1.49 14.39
CA GLY A 30 11.98 2.86 14.31
C GLY A 30 11.41 3.20 12.93
N ILE A 31 12.08 2.77 11.85
CA ILE A 31 11.58 2.93 10.48
C ILE A 31 10.32 2.10 10.27
N GLY A 32 10.32 0.84 10.72
CA GLY A 32 9.12 -0.02 10.63
C GLY A 32 7.92 0.59 11.35
N GLN A 33 8.11 1.16 12.54
CA GLN A 33 7.06 1.85 13.28
C GLN A 33 6.56 3.10 12.51
N GLN A 34 7.46 3.88 11.92
CA GLN A 34 7.10 5.03 11.09
C GLN A 34 6.27 4.60 9.87
N MET A 35 6.68 3.52 9.18
CA MET A 35 5.94 3.00 8.03
C MET A 35 4.54 2.52 8.43
N LYS A 36 4.41 1.87 9.59
CA LYS A 36 3.11 1.46 10.14
C LYS A 36 2.16 2.64 10.31
N TRP A 37 2.64 3.76 10.83
CA TRP A 37 1.84 4.97 10.98
C TRP A 37 1.48 5.58 9.62
N SER A 38 2.44 5.72 8.71
CA SER A 38 2.22 6.26 7.37
C SER A 38 1.19 5.42 6.60
N VAL A 39 1.31 4.09 6.60
CA VAL A 39 0.36 3.19 5.93
C VAL A 39 -1.06 3.38 6.46
N ARG A 40 -1.23 3.56 7.77
CA ARG A 40 -2.55 3.76 8.38
C ARG A 40 -3.15 5.11 8.00
N ASP A 41 -2.34 6.15 8.02
CA ASP A 41 -2.75 7.51 7.67
C ASP A 41 -3.16 7.59 6.20
N GLU A 42 -2.32 7.12 5.29
CA GLU A 42 -2.60 7.07 3.86
C GLU A 42 -3.81 6.17 3.52
N SER A 43 -3.99 5.07 4.26
CA SER A 43 -5.18 4.22 4.07
C SER A 43 -6.47 4.94 4.46
N LEU A 44 -6.44 5.76 5.52
CA LEU A 44 -7.58 6.57 5.95
C LEU A 44 -7.89 7.67 4.93
N HIS A 45 -6.89 8.44 4.50
CA HIS A 45 -7.05 9.50 3.49
C HIS A 45 -7.63 8.94 2.19
N SER A 46 -7.07 7.84 1.72
CA SER A 46 -7.55 7.16 0.52
C SER A 46 -9.01 6.73 0.64
N LYS A 47 -9.39 6.11 1.78
CA LYS A 47 -10.77 5.67 2.03
C LYS A 47 -11.74 6.85 2.06
N MET A 48 -11.38 7.92 2.76
CA MET A 48 -12.20 9.14 2.84
C MET A 48 -12.41 9.77 1.46
N GLY A 49 -11.35 9.91 0.66
CA GLY A 49 -11.45 10.46 -0.68
C GLY A 49 -12.29 9.61 -1.64
N CYS A 50 -12.19 8.27 -1.54
CA CYS A 50 -13.05 7.35 -2.29
C CYS A 50 -14.53 7.49 -1.88
N GLN A 51 -14.81 7.61 -0.59
CA GLN A 51 -16.17 7.84 -0.08
C GLN A 51 -16.74 9.17 -0.54
N LEU A 52 -15.94 10.24 -0.50
CA LEU A 52 -16.33 11.57 -0.98
C LEU A 52 -16.69 11.52 -2.48
N PHE A 53 -15.87 10.87 -3.29
CA PHE A 53 -16.16 10.70 -4.71
C PHE A 53 -17.47 9.95 -4.95
N ARG A 54 -17.70 8.85 -4.24
CA ARG A 54 -18.96 8.11 -4.33
C ARG A 54 -20.17 8.95 -3.92
N HIS A 55 -20.00 9.75 -2.88
CA HIS A 55 -21.05 10.69 -2.45
C HIS A 55 -21.36 11.72 -3.54
N MET A 56 -20.33 12.33 -4.15
CA MET A 56 -20.51 13.25 -5.27
C MET A 56 -21.21 12.58 -6.47
N CYS A 57 -20.86 11.34 -6.79
CA CYS A 57 -21.52 10.58 -7.85
C CYS A 57 -23.00 10.29 -7.56
N SER A 58 -23.40 10.21 -6.28
CA SER A 58 -24.80 10.04 -5.90
C SER A 58 -25.61 11.34 -6.04
N GLN A 59 -24.95 12.50 -6.00
CA GLN A 59 -25.58 13.81 -6.12
C GLN A 59 -25.60 14.34 -7.56
N ILE A 60 -24.63 13.94 -8.38
CA ILE A 60 -24.43 14.47 -9.74
C ILE A 60 -24.64 13.34 -10.76
N PRO A 61 -25.80 13.31 -11.44
CA PRO A 61 -26.08 12.28 -12.45
C PRO A 61 -25.03 12.31 -13.57
N GLY A 62 -24.52 11.12 -13.94
CA GLY A 62 -23.57 10.98 -15.05
C GLY A 62 -22.10 11.15 -14.65
N LEU A 63 -21.77 11.80 -13.53
CA LEU A 63 -20.40 12.08 -13.09
C LEU A 63 -19.53 10.81 -13.06
N LYS A 64 -20.06 9.71 -12.54
CA LYS A 64 -19.33 8.43 -12.46
C LYS A 64 -18.88 7.95 -13.83
N LYS A 65 -19.76 8.02 -14.83
CA LYS A 65 -19.49 7.59 -16.21
C LYS A 65 -18.49 8.52 -16.91
N GLU A 66 -18.62 9.82 -16.66
CA GLU A 66 -17.71 10.83 -17.20
C GLU A 66 -16.30 10.66 -16.65
N CYS A 67 -16.16 10.39 -15.38
CA CYS A 67 -14.85 10.21 -14.72
C CYS A 67 -14.19 8.84 -15.02
N GLU A 68 -14.94 7.85 -15.49
CA GLU A 68 -14.47 6.46 -15.65
C GLU A 68 -13.16 6.36 -16.44
N PRO A 69 -13.01 6.92 -17.66
CA PRO A 69 -11.78 6.79 -18.44
C PRO A 69 -10.57 7.42 -17.72
N HIS A 70 -10.77 8.55 -17.05
CA HIS A 70 -9.69 9.22 -16.31
C HIS A 70 -9.25 8.43 -15.08
N ILE A 71 -10.19 7.78 -14.41
CA ILE A 71 -9.89 6.95 -13.23
C ILE A 71 -9.12 5.69 -13.63
N PHE A 72 -9.53 5.01 -14.70
CA PHE A 72 -8.79 3.85 -15.17
C PHE A 72 -7.41 4.20 -15.72
N GLU A 73 -7.26 5.33 -16.40
CA GLU A 73 -5.96 5.79 -16.88
C GLU A 73 -5.01 6.14 -15.71
N ALA A 74 -5.54 6.77 -14.66
CA ALA A 74 -4.79 7.03 -13.43
C ALA A 74 -4.38 5.73 -12.71
N ALA A 75 -5.27 4.75 -12.65
CA ALA A 75 -4.99 3.43 -12.09
C ALA A 75 -3.84 2.73 -12.83
N LEU A 76 -3.88 2.77 -14.17
CA LEU A 76 -2.85 2.19 -15.02
C LEU A 76 -1.52 2.91 -14.87
N THR A 77 -1.54 4.23 -14.85
CA THR A 77 -0.33 5.06 -14.68
C THR A 77 0.34 4.73 -13.34
N MET A 78 -0.43 4.67 -12.27
CA MET A 78 0.10 4.37 -10.94
C MET A 78 0.61 2.93 -10.84
N HIS A 79 -0.12 1.96 -11.38
CA HIS A 79 0.35 0.59 -11.48
C HIS A 79 1.71 0.50 -12.19
N ASN A 80 1.87 1.14 -13.33
CA ASN A 80 3.11 1.12 -14.10
C ASN A 80 4.27 1.80 -13.34
N ALA A 81 4.00 2.88 -12.61
CA ALA A 81 4.99 3.54 -11.77
C ALA A 81 5.49 2.61 -10.66
N GLU A 82 4.57 1.93 -9.95
CA GLU A 82 4.92 0.94 -8.92
C GLU A 82 5.70 -0.24 -9.51
N MET A 83 5.31 -0.74 -10.70
CA MET A 83 6.07 -1.81 -11.38
C MET A 83 7.48 -1.38 -11.75
N THR A 84 7.67 -0.15 -12.18
CA THR A 84 9.00 0.42 -12.47
C THR A 84 9.85 0.46 -11.21
N TYR A 85 9.28 0.93 -10.11
CA TYR A 85 9.95 0.97 -8.80
C TYR A 85 10.33 -0.43 -8.31
N ILE A 86 9.38 -1.38 -8.32
CA ILE A 86 9.62 -2.78 -7.91
C ILE A 86 10.72 -3.41 -8.77
N ASN A 87 10.68 -3.22 -10.10
CA ASN A 87 11.70 -3.74 -10.98
C ASN A 87 13.10 -3.23 -10.60
N LYS A 88 13.20 -1.95 -10.24
CA LYS A 88 14.49 -1.35 -9.84
C LYS A 88 15.00 -1.89 -8.51
N ILE A 89 14.14 -2.00 -7.50
CA ILE A 89 14.54 -2.51 -6.18
C ILE A 89 14.97 -3.98 -6.24
N PHE A 90 14.29 -4.79 -7.04
CA PHE A 90 14.59 -6.21 -7.17
C PHE A 90 15.54 -6.54 -8.33
N GLU A 91 16.28 -5.55 -8.84
CA GLU A 91 17.23 -5.74 -9.94
C GLU A 91 18.35 -6.75 -9.57
N MET A 92 18.71 -6.80 -8.29
CA MET A 92 19.75 -7.69 -7.77
C MET A 92 19.21 -9.00 -7.17
N GLY A 93 17.92 -9.26 -7.29
CA GLY A 93 17.26 -10.45 -6.76
C GLY A 93 16.23 -10.15 -5.68
N ASP A 94 15.67 -11.21 -5.07
CA ASP A 94 14.68 -11.11 -4.02
C ASP A 94 15.28 -10.53 -2.72
N ILE A 95 14.45 -9.82 -1.97
CA ILE A 95 14.80 -9.33 -0.63
C ILE A 95 14.51 -10.47 0.37
N GLU A 96 15.35 -10.63 1.37
CA GLU A 96 15.13 -11.61 2.43
C GLU A 96 13.74 -11.45 3.05
N GLY A 97 12.94 -12.51 3.03
CA GLY A 97 11.55 -12.53 3.52
C GLY A 97 10.52 -11.95 2.56
N MET A 98 10.89 -11.46 1.36
CA MET A 98 9.95 -10.91 0.40
C MET A 98 10.38 -11.18 -1.05
N LYS A 99 9.53 -11.85 -1.82
CA LYS A 99 9.75 -12.09 -3.24
C LYS A 99 9.16 -10.97 -4.09
N LYS A 100 9.88 -10.63 -5.17
CA LYS A 100 9.37 -9.69 -6.17
C LYS A 100 7.97 -10.07 -6.67
N TYR A 101 7.75 -11.35 -6.96
CA TYR A 101 6.48 -11.85 -7.46
C TYR A 101 5.32 -11.57 -6.49
N ASP A 102 5.53 -11.77 -5.18
CA ASP A 102 4.51 -11.51 -4.16
C ASP A 102 4.14 -10.03 -4.10
N LEU A 103 5.13 -9.13 -4.12
CA LEU A 103 4.89 -7.68 -4.08
C LEU A 103 4.17 -7.17 -5.33
N VAL A 104 4.50 -7.70 -6.53
CA VAL A 104 3.81 -7.36 -7.78
C VAL A 104 2.33 -7.70 -7.68
N HIS A 105 1.97 -8.88 -7.20
CA HIS A 105 0.58 -9.30 -7.05
C HIS A 105 -0.15 -8.53 -5.95
N PHE A 106 0.55 -8.18 -4.87
CA PHE A 106 0.01 -7.32 -3.81
C PHE A 106 -0.39 -5.94 -4.36
N ILE A 107 0.48 -5.26 -5.09
CA ILE A 107 0.18 -3.95 -5.70
C ILE A 107 -0.97 -4.08 -6.71
N LYS A 108 -0.99 -5.12 -7.52
CA LYS A 108 -2.06 -5.36 -8.49
C LYS A 108 -3.43 -5.51 -7.81
N LYS A 109 -3.50 -6.33 -6.74
CA LYS A 109 -4.71 -6.44 -5.90
C LYS A 109 -5.13 -5.07 -5.38
N ARG A 110 -4.18 -4.31 -4.84
CA ARG A 110 -4.44 -3.01 -4.23
C ARG A 110 -5.04 -2.00 -5.22
N VAL A 111 -4.53 -1.93 -6.46
CA VAL A 111 -5.16 -1.13 -7.53
C VAL A 111 -6.59 -1.56 -7.78
N GLY A 112 -6.84 -2.86 -7.86
CA GLY A 112 -8.18 -3.41 -8.05
C GLY A 112 -9.13 -3.07 -6.89
N ASP A 113 -8.65 -3.12 -5.65
CA ASP A 113 -9.43 -2.75 -4.47
C ASP A 113 -9.80 -1.27 -4.47
N LYS A 114 -8.88 -0.38 -4.88
CA LYS A 114 -9.16 1.06 -4.99
C LYS A 114 -10.18 1.38 -6.10
N LEU A 115 -10.14 0.68 -7.23
CA LEU A 115 -11.20 0.77 -8.24
C LEU A 115 -12.55 0.35 -7.67
N ALA A 116 -12.60 -0.72 -6.88
CA ALA A 116 -13.84 -1.16 -6.22
C ALA A 116 -14.32 -0.15 -5.15
N GLU A 117 -13.41 0.43 -4.37
CA GLU A 117 -13.72 1.49 -3.39
C GLU A 117 -14.29 2.75 -4.05
N LEU A 118 -13.84 3.10 -5.26
CA LEU A 118 -14.42 4.17 -6.08
C LEU A 118 -15.79 3.78 -6.68
N GLY A 119 -16.19 2.52 -6.55
CA GLY A 119 -17.48 2.01 -7.03
C GLY A 119 -17.44 1.47 -8.46
N TYR A 120 -16.27 1.20 -9.02
CA TYR A 120 -16.16 0.57 -10.34
C TYR A 120 -16.09 -0.95 -10.18
N THR A 121 -17.11 -1.66 -10.69
CA THR A 121 -17.21 -3.12 -10.63
C THR A 121 -16.32 -3.80 -11.69
N THR A 122 -16.16 -3.15 -12.85
CA THR A 122 -15.28 -3.63 -13.90
C THR A 122 -13.85 -3.23 -13.56
N LYS A 123 -13.03 -4.23 -13.33
CA LYS A 123 -11.60 -4.04 -13.02
C LYS A 123 -10.70 -4.28 -14.24
N LYS A 124 -11.30 -4.38 -15.43
CA LYS A 124 -10.60 -4.52 -16.72
C LYS A 124 -10.63 -3.21 -17.46
N TYR A 125 -9.47 -2.82 -17.96
CA TYR A 125 -9.32 -1.62 -18.79
C TYR A 125 -8.24 -1.85 -19.84
N LYS A 126 -8.60 -1.71 -21.14
CA LYS A 126 -7.74 -2.07 -22.25
C LYS A 126 -7.23 -3.51 -22.09
N GLN A 127 -5.93 -3.74 -22.17
CA GLN A 127 -5.28 -5.04 -21.95
C GLN A 127 -5.06 -5.41 -20.47
N TRP A 128 -5.40 -4.53 -19.53
CA TRP A 128 -5.15 -4.73 -18.13
C TRP A 128 -6.35 -5.38 -17.41
N ASP A 129 -6.06 -6.36 -16.57
CA ASP A 129 -7.02 -7.00 -15.69
C ASP A 129 -6.57 -6.87 -14.24
N PHE A 130 -7.15 -5.91 -13.54
CA PHE A 130 -6.89 -5.67 -12.13
C PHE A 130 -7.68 -6.63 -11.20
N THR A 131 -8.47 -7.54 -11.76
CA THR A 131 -9.12 -8.60 -10.97
C THR A 131 -8.22 -9.78 -10.73
N PHE A 132 -7.21 -9.96 -11.58
CA PHE A 132 -6.32 -11.11 -11.52
C PHE A 132 -5.08 -10.82 -10.65
N TYR A 133 -5.00 -11.51 -9.54
CA TYR A 133 -3.81 -11.62 -8.69
C TYR A 133 -3.74 -13.05 -8.13
N ASP A 134 -2.55 -13.48 -7.72
CA ASP A 134 -2.37 -14.77 -7.06
C ASP A 134 -2.68 -14.64 -5.55
N PRO A 135 -3.72 -15.33 -5.03
CA PRO A 135 -4.07 -15.28 -3.62
C PRO A 135 -2.92 -15.71 -2.69
N LYS A 136 -2.07 -16.64 -3.13
CA LYS A 136 -0.93 -17.10 -2.34
C LYS A 136 0.10 -15.98 -2.11
N CYS A 137 0.25 -15.07 -3.07
CA CYS A 137 1.11 -13.90 -2.89
C CYS A 137 0.57 -12.98 -1.79
N ILE A 138 -0.75 -12.86 -1.65
CA ILE A 138 -1.35 -12.06 -0.59
C ILE A 138 -1.15 -12.73 0.76
N GLU A 139 -1.28 -14.06 0.85
CA GLU A 139 -0.95 -14.81 2.07
C GLU A 139 0.51 -14.62 2.47
N ASN A 140 1.44 -14.69 1.52
CA ASN A 140 2.87 -14.43 1.76
C ASN A 140 3.15 -13.02 2.25
N MET A 141 2.31 -12.04 1.87
CA MET A 141 2.40 -10.63 2.26
C MET A 141 1.44 -10.26 3.41
N SER A 142 0.82 -11.23 4.09
CA SER A 142 -0.16 -10.99 5.15
C SER A 142 0.36 -10.13 6.30
N TRP A 143 1.66 -10.22 6.60
CA TRP A 143 2.36 -9.38 7.58
C TRP A 143 2.29 -7.88 7.25
N PHE A 144 2.08 -7.51 5.98
CA PHE A 144 1.91 -6.14 5.54
C PHE A 144 0.45 -5.82 5.17
N ASP A 145 -0.28 -6.76 4.56
CA ASP A 145 -1.67 -6.57 4.11
C ASP A 145 -2.58 -6.14 5.27
N HIS A 146 -2.42 -6.72 6.46
CA HIS A 146 -3.23 -6.36 7.63
C HIS A 146 -3.07 -4.89 8.07
N LEU A 147 -1.92 -4.24 7.79
CA LEU A 147 -1.72 -2.82 8.08
C LEU A 147 -2.55 -1.93 7.15
N THR A 148 -2.82 -2.40 5.95
CA THR A 148 -3.50 -1.63 4.90
C THR A 148 -5.02 -1.66 5.04
N GLY A 149 -5.57 -2.59 5.81
CA GLY A 149 -7.02 -2.81 5.98
C GLY A 149 -7.75 -1.77 6.82
N GLY A 150 -7.05 -0.88 7.50
CA GLY A 150 -7.66 0.23 8.26
C GLY A 150 -8.60 -0.18 9.41
N HIS A 151 -8.53 -1.43 9.89
CA HIS A 151 -9.52 -2.00 10.82
C HIS A 151 -9.19 -1.86 12.31
N THR A 152 -8.17 -1.11 12.68
CA THR A 152 -7.95 -0.82 14.11
C THR A 152 -8.28 0.64 14.40
N HIS A 153 -9.45 0.87 14.97
CA HIS A 153 -9.78 2.06 15.75
C HIS A 153 -8.91 2.08 17.02
N THR A 154 -7.64 2.29 16.87
CA THR A 154 -6.78 2.62 18.01
C THR A 154 -6.51 4.11 17.93
N ASP A 155 -6.95 4.80 18.96
CA ASP A 155 -6.69 6.22 19.14
C ASP A 155 -5.18 6.45 19.01
N PHE A 156 -4.79 7.24 18.01
CA PHE A 156 -3.38 7.57 17.75
C PHE A 156 -2.67 8.12 19.00
N PHE A 157 -3.41 8.85 19.84
CA PHE A 157 -2.91 9.43 21.08
C PHE A 157 -2.90 8.45 22.27
N ALA A 158 -3.59 7.32 22.18
CA ALA A 158 -3.67 6.32 23.26
C ALA A 158 -2.58 5.24 23.15
N ILE A 159 -1.91 5.11 22.03
CA ILE A 159 -0.85 4.13 21.85
C ILE A 159 0.48 4.74 22.33
N ARG A 160 0.92 4.33 23.52
CA ARG A 160 2.33 4.46 23.86
C ARG A 160 3.15 3.67 22.84
N PRO A 161 4.30 4.19 22.34
CA PRO A 161 5.18 3.44 21.44
C PRO A 161 5.76 2.23 22.20
N THR A 162 5.00 1.14 22.21
CA THR A 162 5.37 -0.11 22.91
C THR A 162 6.44 -0.90 22.15
N ASP A 163 6.66 -0.57 20.88
CA ASP A 163 7.65 -1.24 20.04
C ASP A 163 9.05 -0.58 20.11
N TYR A 164 9.18 0.52 20.85
CA TYR A 164 10.47 1.13 21.14
C TYR A 164 11.10 0.43 22.34
N SER A 165 11.46 -0.85 22.19
CA SER A 165 12.47 -1.40 23.08
C SER A 165 13.79 -0.72 22.69
N LYS A 166 14.39 0.03 23.61
CA LYS A 166 15.80 0.44 23.49
C LYS A 166 16.58 -0.77 23.01
N ALA A 167 17.38 -0.64 21.95
CA ALA A 167 18.45 -1.58 21.71
C ALA A 167 19.13 -1.79 23.05
N ASN A 168 19.32 -3.04 23.48
CA ASN A 168 20.02 -3.30 24.74
C ASN A 168 21.29 -2.47 24.72
N GLU A 169 21.46 -1.66 25.76
CA GLU A 169 22.69 -0.92 26.02
C GLU A 169 23.81 -1.95 26.30
N GLY A 170 24.33 -2.60 25.27
CA GLY A 170 25.28 -3.70 25.43
C GLY A 170 25.92 -4.19 24.15
N GLU A 171 25.53 -3.67 23.00
CA GLU A 171 26.32 -3.86 21.79
C GLU A 171 27.12 -2.57 21.57
N ASP A 172 28.34 -2.59 22.02
CA ASP A 172 29.31 -1.51 21.92
C ASP A 172 29.56 -1.14 20.46
N PHE A 173 29.41 0.13 20.15
CA PHE A 173 29.76 0.74 18.87
C PHE A 173 31.28 0.83 18.65
N GLU A 174 32.08 0.06 19.39
CA GLU A 174 33.55 0.15 19.33
C GLU A 174 34.21 -0.57 18.13
N ASP A 175 33.44 -1.37 17.34
CA ASP A 175 34.02 -2.18 16.25
C ASP A 175 33.73 -1.67 14.82
N ILE A 176 33.36 -0.38 14.63
CA ILE A 176 33.07 0.17 13.30
C ILE A 176 34.01 1.34 12.91
N TRP A 177 35.28 1.36 13.37
CA TRP A 177 36.29 2.29 12.82
C TRP A 177 37.60 1.58 12.55
#